data_9220879d2fd98f26937787819672a33b
#
_entry.id   9220879d2fd98f26937787819672a33b
#
_cell.length_a   1.000
_cell.length_b   1.000
_cell.length_c   1.000
_cell.angle_alpha   90.00
_cell.angle_beta   90.00
_cell.angle_gamma   90.00
#
_symmetry.space_group_name_H-M   'P 1'
#
loop_
_entity.id
_entity.type
_entity.pdbx_description
1 polymer ?
#
loop_
_entity_poly.entity_id
_entity_poly.type
_entity_poly.pdbx_seq_one_letter_code
_entity_poly.pdbx_strand_id
1 'polypeptide(L)'
;MFDNLSDRLERSFKILKGEGKITEINVAETLKDIRRALLDADVNYKVAKTFTDTVKQKALGMNVLTAVKPGQLMVKLVHDELALLMGGEATDMQLSGHPAVIMMAGLNGAGKTTMSGKLAKLLKDKRNKKPLLAACDTFRPAAMEQLRVLAEQIDVPIYMEQGATDPVAVAKNAIQEAKAKAYDVVIIDTAGRQSIDEELMKQAENIKAAVTPNETLLVVDAMTGQDAVNTAKTFNERLEIDGVILTKLDGDTRGGAALSIRTVVDKPIKFIGTGEKMEALDVFHPDRMADRILGMGDIVSFVERAQQQFDEEEAKRLEKKIAKNKFDFNDFLGQIQQIKKMGNIKDLASMIPGVGKAIKDVDIDDDAFKGIEAIIYSMTPKERTNPEILNQSRKMRIAKGSGTNIQEVNRLIKQFDQMRKMMKMISGNNMGNMMKMAGMMGKMKGMPGMPKF
;
A
#
# COMPACT_ATOMS: atom_id res chain seq x y z
N MET A 1 -2.29 7.24 -5.26
CA MET A 1 -1.31 6.43 -6.02
C MET A 1 -1.73 6.42 -7.49
N PHE A 2 -0.87 6.84 -8.41
CA PHE A 2 -1.07 6.87 -9.89
C PHE A 2 -2.28 7.65 -10.41
N ASP A 3 -2.92 8.48 -9.63
CA ASP A 3 -4.19 9.13 -9.99
C ASP A 3 -4.14 9.92 -11.30
N ASN A 4 -3.08 10.71 -11.50
CA ASN A 4 -2.89 11.48 -12.73
C ASN A 4 -2.73 10.60 -13.96
N LEU A 5 -1.93 9.53 -13.85
CA LEU A 5 -1.69 8.60 -14.95
C LEU A 5 -2.98 7.82 -15.28
N SER A 6 -3.67 7.30 -14.26
CA SER A 6 -4.93 6.56 -14.42
C SER A 6 -6.01 7.40 -15.11
N ASP A 7 -6.22 8.64 -14.69
CA ASP A 7 -7.23 9.53 -15.27
C ASP A 7 -6.93 9.86 -16.74
N ARG A 8 -5.67 10.01 -17.11
CA ARG A 8 -5.25 10.27 -18.50
C ARG A 8 -5.40 9.04 -19.38
N LEU A 9 -4.98 7.87 -18.90
CA LEU A 9 -5.13 6.61 -19.63
C LEU A 9 -6.62 6.29 -19.86
N GLU A 10 -7.47 6.49 -18.85
CA GLU A 10 -8.91 6.28 -19.03
C GLU A 10 -9.52 7.20 -20.08
N ARG A 11 -9.09 8.47 -20.16
CA ARG A 11 -9.54 9.40 -21.21
C ARG A 11 -9.13 8.91 -22.60
N SER A 12 -7.89 8.44 -22.75
CA SER A 12 -7.39 7.88 -24.02
C SER A 12 -8.19 6.65 -24.46
N PHE A 13 -8.59 5.78 -23.53
CA PHE A 13 -9.42 4.62 -23.85
C PHE A 13 -10.90 4.97 -24.16
N LYS A 14 -11.42 6.10 -23.64
CA LYS A 14 -12.78 6.53 -23.96
C LYS A 14 -12.97 6.85 -25.42
N ILE A 15 -11.94 7.34 -26.10
CA ILE A 15 -11.95 7.60 -27.55
C ILE A 15 -12.20 6.31 -28.33
N LEU A 16 -11.60 5.20 -27.94
CA LEU A 16 -11.77 3.88 -28.58
C LEU A 16 -13.10 3.18 -28.24
N LYS A 17 -13.78 3.57 -27.15
CA LYS A 17 -15.05 2.92 -26.73
C LYS A 17 -16.21 3.15 -27.72
N GLY A 18 -16.14 4.18 -28.57
CA GLY A 18 -17.14 4.49 -29.61
C GLY A 18 -16.87 3.83 -30.97
N GLU A 19 -15.68 3.27 -31.17
CA GLU A 19 -15.22 2.76 -32.47
C GLU A 19 -15.60 1.29 -32.67
N GLY A 20 -16.18 0.97 -33.80
CA GLY A 20 -16.60 -0.40 -34.15
C GLY A 20 -15.47 -1.31 -34.64
N LYS A 21 -14.30 -0.73 -35.01
CA LYS A 21 -13.15 -1.47 -35.52
C LYS A 21 -11.82 -0.83 -35.08
N ILE A 22 -10.81 -1.66 -34.86
CA ILE A 22 -9.43 -1.21 -34.68
C ILE A 22 -8.89 -0.83 -36.06
N THR A 23 -8.54 0.43 -36.24
CA THR A 23 -7.85 0.92 -37.42
C THR A 23 -6.46 1.41 -37.04
N GLU A 24 -5.54 1.43 -37.99
CA GLU A 24 -4.17 1.92 -37.74
C GLU A 24 -4.20 3.38 -37.23
N ILE A 25 -5.13 4.19 -37.73
CA ILE A 25 -5.27 5.61 -37.37
C ILE A 25 -5.70 5.76 -35.92
N ASN A 26 -6.79 5.11 -35.48
CA ASN A 26 -7.30 5.26 -34.11
C ASN A 26 -6.38 4.62 -33.07
N VAL A 27 -5.65 3.54 -33.43
CA VAL A 27 -4.58 2.98 -32.59
C VAL A 27 -3.43 3.97 -32.44
N ALA A 28 -2.98 4.61 -33.54
CA ALA A 28 -1.87 5.56 -33.50
C ALA A 28 -2.19 6.80 -32.65
N GLU A 29 -3.41 7.33 -32.75
CA GLU A 29 -3.86 8.46 -31.92
C GLU A 29 -3.92 8.09 -30.43
N THR A 30 -4.55 6.96 -30.12
CA THR A 30 -4.63 6.49 -28.72
C THR A 30 -3.25 6.26 -28.11
N LEU A 31 -2.32 5.63 -28.86
CA LEU A 31 -0.96 5.38 -28.40
C LEU A 31 -0.13 6.66 -28.25
N LYS A 32 -0.40 7.69 -29.06
CA LYS A 32 0.21 9.01 -28.90
C LYS A 32 -0.23 9.65 -27.59
N ASP A 33 -1.51 9.55 -27.25
CA ASP A 33 -2.03 10.07 -25.98
C ASP A 33 -1.52 9.27 -24.79
N ILE A 34 -1.46 7.94 -24.88
CA ILE A 34 -0.85 7.08 -23.86
C ILE A 34 0.63 7.43 -23.66
N ARG A 35 1.40 7.61 -24.74
CA ARG A 35 2.82 8.04 -24.62
C ARG A 35 2.95 9.38 -23.91
N ARG A 36 2.08 10.35 -24.24
CA ARG A 36 2.05 11.64 -23.56
C ARG A 36 1.72 11.47 -22.07
N ALA A 37 0.72 10.64 -21.75
CA ALA A 37 0.36 10.36 -20.35
C ALA A 37 1.52 9.75 -19.56
N LEU A 38 2.27 8.82 -20.14
CA LEU A 38 3.46 8.21 -19.54
C LEU A 38 4.57 9.24 -19.33
N LEU A 39 4.83 10.12 -20.30
CA LEU A 39 5.84 11.19 -20.18
C LEU A 39 5.46 12.21 -19.10
N ASP A 40 4.19 12.60 -19.05
CA ASP A 40 3.66 13.51 -18.02
C ASP A 40 3.67 12.87 -16.62
N ALA A 41 3.67 11.54 -16.57
CA ALA A 41 3.87 10.75 -15.35
C ALA A 41 5.35 10.53 -15.01
N ASP A 42 6.26 11.23 -15.68
CA ASP A 42 7.71 11.16 -15.45
C ASP A 42 8.33 9.79 -15.80
N VAL A 43 7.74 9.05 -16.74
CA VAL A 43 8.33 7.83 -17.28
C VAL A 43 9.47 8.18 -18.25
N ASN A 44 10.56 7.42 -18.19
CA ASN A 44 11.69 7.60 -19.11
C ASN A 44 11.24 7.56 -20.58
N TYR A 45 11.70 8.51 -21.40
CA TYR A 45 11.27 8.63 -22.80
C TYR A 45 11.49 7.35 -23.63
N LYS A 46 12.64 6.70 -23.47
CA LYS A 46 12.94 5.45 -24.19
C LYS A 46 11.97 4.33 -23.79
N VAL A 47 11.67 4.23 -22.50
CA VAL A 47 10.71 3.28 -21.94
C VAL A 47 9.32 3.53 -22.51
N ALA A 48 8.82 4.76 -22.44
CA ALA A 48 7.51 5.14 -22.97
C ALA A 48 7.38 4.91 -24.49
N LYS A 49 8.45 5.18 -25.24
CA LYS A 49 8.50 4.93 -26.68
C LYS A 49 8.44 3.43 -26.99
N THR A 50 9.34 2.63 -26.42
CA THR A 50 9.38 1.18 -26.63
C THR A 50 8.04 0.54 -26.27
N PHE A 51 7.48 0.90 -25.12
CA PHE A 51 6.17 0.44 -24.67
C PHE A 51 5.08 0.68 -25.72
N THR A 52 4.92 1.93 -26.18
CA THR A 52 3.87 2.26 -27.17
C THR A 52 4.11 1.62 -28.53
N ASP A 53 5.37 1.47 -28.94
CA ASP A 53 5.72 0.81 -30.20
C ASP A 53 5.40 -0.70 -30.12
N THR A 54 5.68 -1.36 -29.01
CA THR A 54 5.32 -2.77 -28.75
C THR A 54 3.81 -2.98 -28.74
N VAL A 55 3.06 -2.13 -28.03
CA VAL A 55 1.58 -2.20 -28.01
C VAL A 55 1.02 -2.01 -29.42
N LYS A 56 1.58 -1.07 -30.21
CA LYS A 56 1.18 -0.86 -31.61
C LYS A 56 1.35 -2.13 -32.42
N GLN A 57 2.52 -2.76 -32.37
CA GLN A 57 2.81 -3.99 -33.12
C GLN A 57 1.85 -5.13 -32.73
N LYS A 58 1.61 -5.32 -31.44
CA LYS A 58 0.68 -6.34 -30.94
C LYS A 58 -0.76 -6.06 -31.40
N ALA A 59 -1.21 -4.79 -31.31
CA ALA A 59 -2.56 -4.41 -31.72
C ALA A 59 -2.82 -4.61 -33.21
N LEU A 60 -1.85 -4.30 -34.09
CA LEU A 60 -1.97 -4.46 -35.53
C LEU A 60 -1.83 -5.92 -35.97
N GLY A 61 -1.09 -6.76 -35.24
CA GLY A 61 -0.92 -8.18 -35.51
C GLY A 61 -2.08 -9.09 -35.07
N MET A 62 -3.04 -8.56 -34.31
CA MET A 62 -4.16 -9.36 -33.85
C MET A 62 -5.34 -9.34 -34.81
N ASN A 63 -5.74 -10.52 -35.33
CA ASN A 63 -7.05 -10.69 -35.92
C ASN A 63 -8.10 -10.47 -34.83
N VAL A 64 -8.86 -9.38 -34.91
CA VAL A 64 -9.92 -9.05 -33.97
C VAL A 64 -10.96 -10.15 -33.99
N LEU A 65 -10.96 -11.03 -33.01
CA LEU A 65 -12.03 -11.98 -32.77
C LEU A 65 -13.32 -11.17 -32.64
N THR A 66 -14.33 -11.48 -33.45
CA THR A 66 -15.62 -10.78 -33.56
C THR A 66 -16.39 -10.65 -32.25
N ALA A 67 -15.97 -11.33 -31.19
CA ALA A 67 -16.64 -11.36 -29.87
C ALA A 67 -16.15 -10.29 -28.87
N VAL A 68 -15.02 -9.60 -29.11
CA VAL A 68 -14.42 -8.65 -28.16
C VAL A 68 -14.44 -7.24 -28.74
N LYS A 69 -14.93 -6.27 -27.95
CA LYS A 69 -14.92 -4.86 -28.36
C LYS A 69 -13.49 -4.33 -28.51
N PRO A 70 -13.16 -3.58 -29.57
CA PRO A 70 -11.81 -3.07 -29.85
C PRO A 70 -11.17 -2.36 -28.65
N GLY A 71 -11.93 -1.52 -27.94
CA GLY A 71 -11.44 -0.82 -26.76
C GLY A 71 -11.08 -1.74 -25.59
N GLN A 72 -11.77 -2.87 -25.41
CA GLN A 72 -11.44 -3.84 -24.35
C GLN A 72 -10.15 -4.59 -24.70
N LEU A 73 -9.94 -4.92 -25.95
CA LEU A 73 -8.72 -5.55 -26.42
C LEU A 73 -7.50 -4.62 -26.20
N MET A 74 -7.65 -3.32 -26.52
CA MET A 74 -6.58 -2.34 -26.30
C MET A 74 -6.24 -2.19 -24.80
N VAL A 75 -7.25 -2.12 -23.93
CA VAL A 75 -7.04 -2.07 -22.47
C VAL A 75 -6.26 -3.29 -22.00
N LYS A 76 -6.63 -4.49 -22.48
CA LYS A 76 -5.91 -5.74 -22.14
C LYS A 76 -4.46 -5.70 -22.63
N LEU A 77 -4.20 -5.29 -23.87
CA LEU A 77 -2.85 -5.20 -24.41
C LEU A 77 -1.98 -4.22 -23.60
N VAL A 78 -2.54 -3.07 -23.24
CA VAL A 78 -1.83 -2.08 -22.41
C VAL A 78 -1.59 -2.62 -21.01
N HIS A 79 -2.55 -3.32 -20.40
CA HIS A 79 -2.39 -3.98 -19.11
C HIS A 79 -1.24 -4.99 -19.14
N ASP A 80 -1.28 -5.93 -20.09
CA ASP A 80 -0.30 -7.01 -20.19
C ASP A 80 1.11 -6.44 -20.42
N GLU A 81 1.21 -5.39 -21.25
CA GLU A 81 2.50 -4.74 -21.50
C GLU A 81 3.00 -3.90 -20.31
N LEU A 82 2.11 -3.25 -19.54
CA LEU A 82 2.48 -2.60 -18.29
C LEU A 82 3.00 -3.60 -17.26
N ALA A 83 2.32 -4.74 -17.12
CA ALA A 83 2.75 -5.80 -16.22
C ALA A 83 4.14 -6.33 -16.64
N LEU A 84 4.37 -6.60 -17.91
CA LEU A 84 5.68 -7.03 -18.45
C LEU A 84 6.76 -5.98 -18.22
N LEU A 85 6.47 -4.71 -18.48
CA LEU A 85 7.40 -3.60 -18.26
C LEU A 85 7.89 -3.53 -16.80
N MET A 86 7.01 -3.87 -15.85
CA MET A 86 7.31 -3.90 -14.43
C MET A 86 7.93 -5.23 -13.95
N GLY A 87 8.10 -6.22 -14.83
CA GLY A 87 8.77 -7.49 -14.54
C GLY A 87 7.92 -8.75 -14.70
N GLY A 88 6.65 -8.61 -15.07
CA GLY A 88 5.71 -9.72 -15.32
C GLY A 88 5.20 -10.39 -14.06
N GLU A 89 6.08 -10.97 -13.26
CA GLU A 89 5.75 -11.69 -12.04
C GLU A 89 6.42 -11.09 -10.79
N ALA A 90 5.83 -11.35 -9.64
CA ALA A 90 6.43 -10.96 -8.36
C ALA A 90 7.72 -11.75 -8.12
N THR A 91 8.77 -11.07 -7.68
CA THR A 91 10.06 -11.68 -7.37
C THR A 91 10.28 -11.71 -5.87
N ASP A 92 10.52 -12.89 -5.31
CA ASP A 92 10.77 -13.05 -3.89
C ASP A 92 12.25 -12.83 -3.53
N MET A 93 12.51 -12.72 -2.22
CA MET A 93 13.87 -12.62 -1.68
C MET A 93 14.56 -13.99 -1.62
N GLN A 94 15.86 -13.98 -1.80
CA GLN A 94 16.73 -15.15 -1.59
C GLN A 94 17.20 -15.19 -0.13
N LEU A 95 16.55 -16.03 0.69
CA LEU A 95 16.85 -16.16 2.11
C LEU A 95 17.55 -17.50 2.41
N SER A 96 18.61 -17.79 1.68
CA SER A 96 19.43 -18.98 1.89
C SER A 96 20.51 -18.73 2.95
N GLY A 97 20.80 -19.72 3.77
CA GLY A 97 21.81 -19.62 4.84
C GLY A 97 21.23 -19.41 6.25
N HIS A 98 22.08 -19.54 7.25
CA HIS A 98 21.73 -19.34 8.67
C HIS A 98 22.86 -18.58 9.37
N PRO A 99 22.68 -17.27 9.60
CA PRO A 99 21.58 -16.43 9.14
C PRO A 99 21.68 -16.09 7.65
N ALA A 100 20.54 -15.83 7.00
CA ALA A 100 20.51 -15.09 5.74
C ALA A 100 20.83 -13.62 6.01
N VAL A 101 21.57 -12.96 5.11
CA VAL A 101 22.00 -11.57 5.29
C VAL A 101 21.34 -10.69 4.24
N ILE A 102 20.62 -9.66 4.68
CA ILE A 102 20.02 -8.64 3.82
C ILE A 102 20.70 -7.31 4.09
N MET A 103 21.23 -6.68 3.05
CA MET A 103 21.84 -5.36 3.12
C MET A 103 20.90 -4.31 2.53
N MET A 104 20.57 -3.27 3.31
CA MET A 104 19.75 -2.14 2.88
C MET A 104 20.65 -0.99 2.42
N ALA A 105 20.52 -0.56 1.17
CA ALA A 105 21.30 0.53 0.59
C ALA A 105 20.38 1.67 0.10
N GLY A 106 20.92 2.88 -0.10
CA GLY A 106 20.17 4.01 -0.64
C GLY A 106 20.52 5.36 -0.02
N LEU A 107 19.93 6.45 -0.53
CA LEU A 107 20.18 7.82 -0.08
C LEU A 107 19.49 8.14 1.26
N ASN A 108 19.89 9.26 1.87
CA ASN A 108 19.17 9.81 3.03
C ASN A 108 17.74 10.18 2.65
N GLY A 109 16.81 9.94 3.57
CA GLY A 109 15.39 10.25 3.35
C GLY A 109 14.64 9.27 2.45
N ALA A 110 15.33 8.31 1.80
CA ALA A 110 14.69 7.25 1.02
C ALA A 110 13.89 6.25 1.88
N GLY A 111 14.10 6.24 3.19
CA GLY A 111 13.35 5.40 4.12
C GLY A 111 14.02 4.08 4.49
N LYS A 112 15.34 3.92 4.32
CA LYS A 112 16.07 2.67 4.64
C LYS A 112 15.75 2.14 6.03
N THR A 113 15.98 2.94 7.06
CA THR A 113 15.75 2.55 8.46
C THR A 113 14.31 2.11 8.71
N THR A 114 13.35 2.84 8.17
CA THR A 114 11.92 2.47 8.27
C THR A 114 11.63 1.17 7.53
N MET A 115 12.19 0.99 6.32
CA MET A 115 12.00 -0.25 5.55
C MET A 115 12.71 -1.44 6.18
N SER A 116 13.87 -1.24 6.83
CA SER A 116 14.54 -2.28 7.62
C SER A 116 13.62 -2.80 8.73
N GLY A 117 12.97 -1.91 9.48
CA GLY A 117 11.99 -2.29 10.50
C GLY A 117 10.75 -2.98 9.91
N LYS A 118 10.16 -2.42 8.85
CA LYS A 118 8.98 -3.02 8.19
C LYS A 118 9.29 -4.40 7.61
N LEU A 119 10.46 -4.58 7.02
CA LEU A 119 10.90 -5.85 6.48
C LEU A 119 11.12 -6.88 7.60
N ALA A 120 11.72 -6.48 8.72
CA ALA A 120 11.87 -7.33 9.89
C ALA A 120 10.51 -7.79 10.43
N LYS A 121 9.55 -6.88 10.54
CA LYS A 121 8.17 -7.22 10.94
C LYS A 121 7.50 -8.18 9.97
N LEU A 122 7.60 -7.94 8.66
CA LEU A 122 7.07 -8.84 7.63
C LEU A 122 7.67 -10.25 7.74
N LEU A 123 8.99 -10.35 7.93
CA LEU A 123 9.68 -11.64 8.08
C LEU A 123 9.25 -12.37 9.36
N LYS A 124 9.09 -11.65 10.47
CA LYS A 124 8.62 -12.19 11.74
C LYS A 124 7.17 -12.68 11.62
N ASP A 125 6.25 -11.80 11.20
CA ASP A 125 4.82 -12.03 11.29
C ASP A 125 4.28 -12.93 10.17
N LYS A 126 4.81 -12.77 8.94
CA LYS A 126 4.29 -13.48 7.76
C LYS A 126 5.14 -14.67 7.32
N ARG A 127 6.43 -14.69 7.66
CA ARG A 127 7.37 -15.76 7.24
C ARG A 127 7.90 -16.59 8.39
N ASN A 128 7.44 -16.32 9.61
CA ASN A 128 7.85 -17.03 10.84
C ASN A 128 9.37 -17.11 10.98
N LYS A 129 10.10 -16.04 10.64
CA LYS A 129 11.54 -15.93 10.79
C LYS A 129 11.89 -15.17 12.07
N LYS A 130 13.09 -15.39 12.59
CA LYS A 130 13.67 -14.65 13.71
C LYS A 130 14.68 -13.63 13.17
N PRO A 131 14.27 -12.42 12.83
CA PRO A 131 15.19 -11.41 12.31
C PRO A 131 15.97 -10.72 13.43
N LEU A 132 17.21 -10.30 13.10
CA LEU A 132 18.04 -9.38 13.86
C LEU A 132 18.26 -8.12 13.02
N LEU A 133 17.98 -6.94 13.57
CA LEU A 133 18.33 -5.67 12.95
C LEU A 133 19.77 -5.29 13.33
N ALA A 134 20.58 -4.81 12.39
CA ALA A 134 21.94 -4.35 12.62
C ALA A 134 22.09 -2.87 12.25
N ALA A 135 22.41 -2.01 13.24
CA ALA A 135 22.56 -0.58 13.07
C ALA A 135 23.97 -0.22 12.57
N CYS A 136 24.16 -0.17 11.26
CA CYS A 136 25.44 0.13 10.63
C CYS A 136 25.57 1.59 10.11
N ASP A 137 24.63 2.49 10.43
CA ASP A 137 24.78 3.94 10.20
C ASP A 137 25.57 4.56 11.38
N THR A 138 26.87 4.29 11.44
CA THR A 138 27.75 4.72 12.53
C THR A 138 28.03 6.23 12.54
N PHE A 139 27.73 6.93 11.45
CA PHE A 139 27.92 8.38 11.34
C PHE A 139 26.78 9.20 11.95
N ARG A 140 25.61 8.59 12.13
CA ARG A 140 24.40 9.27 12.58
C ARG A 140 23.80 8.58 13.81
N PRO A 141 24.22 8.96 15.03
CA PRO A 141 23.67 8.37 16.25
C PRO A 141 22.14 8.40 16.32
N ALA A 142 21.53 9.46 15.78
CA ALA A 142 20.07 9.57 15.71
C ALA A 142 19.44 8.49 14.81
N ALA A 143 20.11 8.02 13.76
CA ALA A 143 19.60 6.94 12.91
C ALA A 143 19.66 5.59 13.63
N MET A 144 20.72 5.32 14.39
CA MET A 144 20.82 4.12 15.23
C MET A 144 19.71 4.10 16.28
N GLU A 145 19.46 5.25 16.94
CA GLU A 145 18.39 5.38 17.93
C GLU A 145 17.02 5.22 17.30
N GLN A 146 16.81 5.76 16.11
CA GLN A 146 15.57 5.54 15.34
C GLN A 146 15.33 4.05 15.07
N LEU A 147 16.36 3.32 14.62
CA LEU A 147 16.24 1.88 14.38
C LEU A 147 15.94 1.13 15.68
N ARG A 148 16.53 1.54 16.82
CA ARG A 148 16.27 0.95 18.14
C ARG A 148 14.78 1.11 18.52
N VAL A 149 14.25 2.32 18.40
CA VAL A 149 12.84 2.59 18.71
C VAL A 149 11.91 1.75 17.83
N LEU A 150 12.22 1.64 16.52
CA LEU A 150 11.44 0.79 15.60
C LEU A 150 11.54 -0.69 15.98
N ALA A 151 12.72 -1.18 16.35
CA ALA A 151 12.95 -2.55 16.78
C ALA A 151 12.10 -2.89 18.03
N GLU A 152 12.09 -2.00 19.03
CA GLU A 152 11.26 -2.14 20.22
C GLU A 152 9.76 -2.14 19.89
N GLN A 153 9.32 -1.25 19.01
CA GLN A 153 7.91 -1.16 18.60
C GLN A 153 7.38 -2.46 17.97
N ILE A 154 8.25 -3.17 17.23
CA ILE A 154 7.88 -4.43 16.54
C ILE A 154 8.33 -5.68 17.28
N ASP A 155 8.91 -5.51 18.49
CA ASP A 155 9.48 -6.60 19.29
C ASP A 155 10.43 -7.48 18.49
N VAL A 156 11.46 -6.85 17.89
CA VAL A 156 12.55 -7.49 17.13
C VAL A 156 13.88 -7.10 17.76
N PRO A 157 14.80 -8.04 17.97
CA PRO A 157 16.12 -7.74 18.50
C PRO A 157 16.93 -6.86 17.57
N ILE A 158 17.79 -6.01 18.16
CA ILE A 158 18.70 -5.13 17.45
C ILE A 158 20.13 -5.32 17.95
N TYR A 159 21.07 -5.32 17.03
CA TYR A 159 22.51 -5.22 17.31
C TYR A 159 23.00 -3.80 17.01
N MET A 160 23.62 -3.17 17.96
CA MET A 160 24.21 -1.84 17.83
C MET A 160 25.43 -1.70 18.75
N GLU A 161 26.44 -0.97 18.30
CA GLU A 161 27.65 -0.65 19.05
C GLU A 161 27.76 0.87 19.23
N GLN A 162 27.63 1.32 20.47
CA GLN A 162 27.75 2.77 20.77
C GLN A 162 29.20 3.23 20.56
N GLY A 163 29.37 4.34 19.83
CA GLY A 163 30.69 4.92 19.56
C GLY A 163 31.50 4.16 18.50
N ALA A 164 30.97 3.12 17.88
CA ALA A 164 31.63 2.47 16.76
C ALA A 164 31.78 3.43 15.57
N THR A 165 32.95 3.40 14.93
CA THR A 165 33.27 4.21 13.74
C THR A 165 33.40 3.36 12.48
N ASP A 166 33.59 2.04 12.62
CA ASP A 166 33.73 1.10 11.51
C ASP A 166 32.43 0.29 11.30
N PRO A 167 31.59 0.64 10.31
CA PRO A 167 30.35 -0.07 10.02
C PRO A 167 30.58 -1.50 9.50
N VAL A 168 31.75 -1.80 8.94
CA VAL A 168 32.11 -3.15 8.49
C VAL A 168 32.29 -4.09 9.68
N ALA A 169 32.97 -3.61 10.72
CA ALA A 169 33.13 -4.38 11.96
C ALA A 169 31.78 -4.63 12.62
N VAL A 170 30.93 -3.59 12.75
CA VAL A 170 29.57 -3.72 13.29
C VAL A 170 28.75 -4.77 12.53
N ALA A 171 28.78 -4.74 11.20
CA ALA A 171 28.04 -5.70 10.37
C ALA A 171 28.52 -7.16 10.58
N LYS A 172 29.84 -7.37 10.66
CA LYS A 172 30.42 -8.71 10.94
C LYS A 172 30.04 -9.22 12.32
N ASN A 173 30.13 -8.35 13.34
CA ASN A 173 29.79 -8.68 14.71
C ASN A 173 28.28 -9.00 14.86
N ALA A 174 27.41 -8.25 14.16
CA ALA A 174 25.98 -8.55 14.11
C ALA A 174 25.69 -9.95 13.54
N ILE A 175 26.41 -10.36 12.50
CA ILE A 175 26.28 -11.72 11.93
C ILE A 175 26.78 -12.79 12.90
N GLN A 176 27.87 -12.52 13.63
CA GLN A 176 28.35 -13.45 14.67
C GLN A 176 27.35 -13.59 15.82
N GLU A 177 26.78 -12.47 16.26
CA GLU A 177 25.71 -12.46 17.26
C GLU A 177 24.49 -13.26 16.78
N ALA A 178 24.10 -13.07 15.52
CA ALA A 178 22.98 -13.81 14.93
C ALA A 178 23.23 -15.32 14.90
N LYS A 179 24.44 -15.76 14.58
CA LYS A 179 24.84 -17.17 14.63
C LYS A 179 24.81 -17.72 16.06
N ALA A 180 25.33 -16.96 17.01
CA ALA A 180 25.39 -17.37 18.42
C ALA A 180 23.99 -17.52 19.04
N LYS A 181 23.06 -16.67 18.66
CA LYS A 181 21.67 -16.66 19.19
C LYS A 181 20.65 -17.33 18.27
N ALA A 182 21.08 -17.99 17.20
CA ALA A 182 20.24 -18.70 16.24
C ALA A 182 19.12 -17.83 15.65
N TYR A 183 19.46 -16.61 15.21
CA TYR A 183 18.59 -15.80 14.40
C TYR A 183 18.63 -16.28 12.93
N ASP A 184 17.49 -16.25 12.25
CA ASP A 184 17.36 -16.74 10.88
C ASP A 184 17.85 -15.74 9.83
N VAL A 185 17.69 -14.43 10.12
CA VAL A 185 17.98 -13.35 9.17
C VAL A 185 18.63 -12.18 9.89
N VAL A 186 19.64 -11.56 9.26
CA VAL A 186 20.22 -10.29 9.68
C VAL A 186 19.88 -9.22 8.63
N ILE A 187 19.28 -8.12 9.05
CA ILE A 187 19.01 -6.96 8.20
C ILE A 187 19.98 -5.85 8.57
N ILE A 188 20.90 -5.53 7.68
CA ILE A 188 21.93 -4.51 7.86
C ILE A 188 21.40 -3.17 7.35
N ASP A 189 21.09 -2.25 8.27
CA ASP A 189 20.71 -0.86 7.95
C ASP A 189 21.97 -0.02 7.77
N THR A 190 22.30 0.33 6.52
CA THR A 190 23.53 1.07 6.21
C THR A 190 23.30 2.58 6.24
N ALA A 191 24.40 3.33 6.37
CA ALA A 191 24.39 4.79 6.23
C ALA A 191 23.83 5.21 4.86
N GLY A 192 23.24 6.40 4.82
CA GLY A 192 22.94 7.11 3.59
C GLY A 192 23.57 8.50 3.61
N ARG A 193 23.66 9.13 2.45
CA ARG A 193 24.05 10.55 2.30
C ARG A 193 23.02 11.27 1.46
N GLN A 194 23.09 12.60 1.40
CA GLN A 194 22.15 13.42 0.63
C GLN A 194 22.28 13.22 -0.88
N SER A 195 23.49 12.89 -1.33
CA SER A 195 23.81 12.60 -2.73
C SER A 195 24.71 11.37 -2.83
N ILE A 196 24.80 10.83 -4.02
CA ILE A 196 25.75 9.75 -4.32
C ILE A 196 27.15 10.39 -4.38
N ASP A 197 28.01 9.99 -3.45
CA ASP A 197 29.42 10.35 -3.43
C ASP A 197 30.31 9.11 -3.30
N GLU A 198 31.60 9.29 -3.57
CA GLU A 198 32.55 8.17 -3.59
C GLU A 198 32.72 7.52 -2.21
N GLU A 199 32.63 8.29 -1.13
CA GLU A 199 32.76 7.78 0.23
C GLU A 199 31.59 6.88 0.62
N LEU A 200 30.34 7.27 0.27
CA LEU A 200 29.15 6.46 0.48
C LEU A 200 29.26 5.14 -0.27
N MET A 201 29.62 5.21 -1.55
CA MET A 201 29.68 4.02 -2.39
C MET A 201 30.77 3.06 -1.91
N LYS A 202 31.96 3.57 -1.60
CA LYS A 202 33.06 2.76 -1.07
C LYS A 202 32.71 2.10 0.27
N GLN A 203 32.02 2.81 1.15
CA GLN A 203 31.56 2.23 2.41
C GLN A 203 30.57 1.08 2.18
N ALA A 204 29.58 1.28 1.30
CA ALA A 204 28.61 0.26 0.97
C ALA A 204 29.27 -0.97 0.30
N GLU A 205 30.21 -0.74 -0.62
CA GLU A 205 31.03 -1.78 -1.25
C GLU A 205 31.83 -2.59 -0.21
N ASN A 206 32.49 -1.90 0.74
CA ASN A 206 33.25 -2.55 1.79
C ASN A 206 32.38 -3.42 2.70
N ILE A 207 31.20 -2.93 3.08
CA ILE A 207 30.24 -3.73 3.86
C ILE A 207 29.82 -4.95 3.03
N LYS A 208 29.38 -4.75 1.78
CA LYS A 208 28.95 -5.84 0.90
C LYS A 208 30.02 -6.92 0.74
N ALA A 209 31.25 -6.51 0.45
CA ALA A 209 32.39 -7.43 0.29
C ALA A 209 32.71 -8.21 1.58
N ALA A 210 32.51 -7.58 2.74
CA ALA A 210 32.85 -8.17 4.04
C ALA A 210 31.81 -9.17 4.55
N VAL A 211 30.51 -8.99 4.20
CA VAL A 211 29.40 -9.81 4.71
C VAL A 211 28.76 -10.69 3.66
N THR A 212 29.08 -10.51 2.37
CA THR A 212 28.52 -11.25 1.24
C THR A 212 27.01 -11.50 1.40
N PRO A 213 26.18 -10.43 1.33
CA PRO A 213 24.75 -10.55 1.61
C PRO A 213 24.04 -11.46 0.59
N ASN A 214 23.01 -12.17 1.03
CA ASN A 214 22.13 -12.91 0.15
C ASN A 214 21.25 -11.99 -0.69
N GLU A 215 20.95 -10.81 -0.14
CA GLU A 215 20.15 -9.78 -0.78
C GLU A 215 20.74 -8.39 -0.51
N THR A 216 21.01 -7.65 -1.57
CA THR A 216 21.33 -6.21 -1.51
C THR A 216 20.10 -5.46 -2.04
N LEU A 217 19.32 -4.86 -1.15
CA LEU A 217 18.09 -4.18 -1.49
C LEU A 217 18.30 -2.67 -1.51
N LEU A 218 18.07 -2.05 -2.65
CA LEU A 218 18.11 -0.60 -2.79
C LEU A 218 16.77 0.01 -2.41
N VAL A 219 16.78 0.92 -1.46
CA VAL A 219 15.59 1.69 -1.04
C VAL A 219 15.58 3.03 -1.77
N VAL A 220 14.51 3.30 -2.49
CA VAL A 220 14.36 4.49 -3.34
C VAL A 220 13.03 5.17 -3.08
N ASP A 221 13.04 6.49 -3.01
CA ASP A 221 11.83 7.31 -2.90
C ASP A 221 11.16 7.45 -4.27
N ALA A 222 9.97 6.88 -4.42
CA ALA A 222 9.21 6.92 -5.68
C ALA A 222 8.82 8.34 -6.11
N MET A 223 8.69 9.28 -5.15
CA MET A 223 8.30 10.66 -5.44
C MET A 223 9.39 11.46 -6.18
N THR A 224 10.65 10.98 -6.17
CA THR A 224 11.77 11.65 -6.86
C THR A 224 11.79 11.38 -8.38
N GLY A 225 10.86 10.58 -8.90
CA GLY A 225 10.69 10.37 -10.35
C GLY A 225 11.94 9.83 -11.04
N GLN A 226 12.46 10.54 -12.05
CA GLN A 226 13.65 10.11 -12.79
C GLN A 226 14.94 10.09 -11.95
N ASP A 227 15.04 10.88 -10.89
CA ASP A 227 16.19 10.81 -9.98
C ASP A 227 16.24 9.47 -9.23
N ALA A 228 15.08 8.88 -8.94
CA ALA A 228 14.99 7.52 -8.43
C ALA A 228 15.64 6.51 -9.39
N VAL A 229 15.35 6.64 -10.69
CA VAL A 229 15.89 5.77 -11.74
C VAL A 229 17.41 5.94 -11.88
N ASN A 230 17.89 7.19 -11.90
CA ASN A 230 19.32 7.50 -11.98
C ASN A 230 20.08 6.98 -10.75
N THR A 231 19.51 7.18 -9.57
CA THR A 231 20.02 6.62 -8.30
C THR A 231 20.13 5.11 -8.38
N ALA A 232 19.06 4.44 -8.80
CA ALA A 232 19.04 2.99 -8.91
C ALA A 232 20.08 2.46 -9.91
N LYS A 233 20.28 3.15 -11.03
CA LYS A 233 21.31 2.82 -12.02
C LYS A 233 22.71 2.89 -11.43
N THR A 234 23.06 3.99 -10.78
CA THR A 234 24.40 4.18 -10.19
C THR A 234 24.67 3.16 -9.07
N PHE A 235 23.68 2.91 -8.19
CA PHE A 235 23.84 1.88 -7.16
C PHE A 235 24.00 0.49 -7.77
N ASN A 236 23.26 0.17 -8.84
CA ASN A 236 23.40 -1.14 -9.50
C ASN A 236 24.76 -1.32 -10.16
N GLU A 237 25.28 -0.30 -10.82
CA GLU A 237 26.62 -0.33 -11.45
C GLU A 237 27.74 -0.58 -10.43
N ARG A 238 27.59 -0.09 -9.19
CA ARG A 238 28.62 -0.17 -8.15
C ARG A 238 28.41 -1.35 -7.18
N LEU A 239 27.17 -1.63 -6.81
CA LEU A 239 26.84 -2.63 -5.80
C LEU A 239 26.19 -3.89 -6.38
N GLU A 240 25.85 -3.95 -7.68
CA GLU A 240 25.12 -5.10 -8.24
C GLU A 240 23.97 -5.49 -7.33
N ILE A 241 22.98 -4.61 -7.20
CA ILE A 241 21.81 -4.82 -6.33
C ILE A 241 20.98 -6.03 -6.78
N ASP A 242 20.28 -6.69 -5.85
CA ASP A 242 19.43 -7.85 -6.12
C ASP A 242 17.95 -7.48 -6.26
N GLY A 243 17.58 -6.29 -5.82
CA GLY A 243 16.22 -5.79 -5.93
C GLY A 243 16.05 -4.38 -5.39
N VAL A 244 14.88 -3.83 -5.64
CA VAL A 244 14.51 -2.46 -5.26
C VAL A 244 13.29 -2.48 -4.33
N ILE A 245 13.31 -1.61 -3.32
CA ILE A 245 12.15 -1.26 -2.50
C ILE A 245 11.75 0.17 -2.85
N LEU A 246 10.55 0.37 -3.35
CA LEU A 246 9.99 1.70 -3.59
C LEU A 246 9.25 2.18 -2.35
N THR A 247 9.61 3.36 -1.87
CA THR A 247 8.96 4.00 -0.72
C THR A 247 8.10 5.17 -1.15
N LYS A 248 7.23 5.62 -0.25
CA LYS A 248 6.35 6.79 -0.43
C LYS A 248 5.45 6.71 -1.67
N LEU A 249 5.11 5.50 -2.08
CA LEU A 249 4.27 5.27 -3.25
C LEU A 249 2.83 5.76 -3.03
N ASP A 250 2.39 5.87 -1.78
CA ASP A 250 1.14 6.48 -1.36
C ASP A 250 1.06 7.97 -1.72
N GLY A 251 2.18 8.70 -1.67
CA GLY A 251 2.31 10.10 -2.11
C GLY A 251 2.59 10.27 -3.60
N ASP A 252 2.99 9.21 -4.31
CA ASP A 252 3.30 9.27 -5.74
C ASP A 252 2.04 9.17 -6.59
N THR A 253 1.65 10.29 -7.19
CA THR A 253 0.52 10.35 -8.14
C THR A 253 0.92 10.10 -9.59
N ARG A 254 2.22 10.06 -9.90
CA ARG A 254 2.78 9.91 -11.25
C ARG A 254 3.11 8.47 -11.60
N GLY A 255 3.87 7.78 -10.74
CA GLY A 255 4.24 6.37 -10.93
C GLY A 255 5.38 6.09 -11.89
N GLY A 256 6.04 7.12 -12.41
CA GLY A 256 7.10 6.98 -13.42
C GLY A 256 8.30 6.18 -12.97
N ALA A 257 8.68 6.29 -11.70
CA ALA A 257 9.79 5.53 -11.12
C ALA A 257 9.51 4.01 -11.19
N ALA A 258 8.31 3.57 -10.79
CA ALA A 258 7.92 2.16 -10.80
C ALA A 258 7.98 1.56 -12.21
N LEU A 259 7.56 2.33 -13.23
CA LEU A 259 7.56 1.90 -14.62
C LEU A 259 8.95 1.90 -15.26
N SER A 260 9.87 2.74 -14.77
CA SER A 260 11.17 2.95 -15.42
C SER A 260 12.30 2.13 -14.78
N ILE A 261 12.28 1.90 -13.47
CA ILE A 261 13.39 1.28 -12.74
C ILE A 261 13.70 -0.12 -13.29
N ARG A 262 12.68 -0.98 -13.43
CA ARG A 262 12.89 -2.34 -13.92
C ARG A 262 13.58 -2.37 -15.30
N THR A 263 13.11 -1.51 -16.20
CA THR A 263 13.62 -1.46 -17.57
C THR A 263 15.02 -0.85 -17.66
N VAL A 264 15.31 0.16 -16.85
CA VAL A 264 16.60 0.89 -16.91
C VAL A 264 17.69 0.16 -16.16
N VAL A 265 17.37 -0.47 -15.03
CA VAL A 265 18.32 -1.09 -14.11
C VAL A 265 18.40 -2.61 -14.29
N ASP A 266 17.39 -3.21 -14.93
CA ASP A 266 17.22 -4.66 -15.08
C ASP A 266 17.22 -5.43 -13.75
N LYS A 267 16.67 -4.82 -12.71
CA LYS A 267 16.53 -5.43 -11.37
C LYS A 267 15.07 -5.38 -10.93
N PRO A 268 14.57 -6.43 -10.26
CA PRO A 268 13.17 -6.48 -9.86
C PRO A 268 12.86 -5.47 -8.75
N ILE A 269 11.66 -4.90 -8.82
CA ILE A 269 11.06 -4.27 -7.65
C ILE A 269 10.49 -5.41 -6.81
N LYS A 270 10.94 -5.56 -5.56
CA LYS A 270 10.50 -6.65 -4.67
C LYS A 270 9.42 -6.20 -3.70
N PHE A 271 9.53 -4.97 -3.19
CA PHE A 271 8.60 -4.42 -2.20
C PHE A 271 8.23 -2.98 -2.49
N ILE A 272 7.06 -2.59 -1.97
CA ILE A 272 6.57 -1.22 -1.97
C ILE A 272 6.13 -0.79 -0.57
N GLY A 273 6.56 0.40 -0.16
CA GLY A 273 6.06 1.08 1.03
C GLY A 273 4.82 1.90 0.67
N THR A 274 3.71 1.60 1.31
CA THR A 274 2.38 2.14 1.01
C THR A 274 1.80 2.97 2.16
N GLY A 275 2.64 3.58 2.98
CA GLY A 275 2.24 4.42 4.10
C GLY A 275 3.22 4.37 5.26
N GLU A 276 2.92 5.08 6.34
CA GLU A 276 3.84 5.23 7.49
C GLU A 276 3.80 4.06 8.47
N LYS A 277 2.67 3.35 8.58
CA LYS A 277 2.50 2.23 9.52
C LYS A 277 3.50 1.10 9.29
N MET A 278 3.89 0.40 10.34
CA MET A 278 4.88 -0.68 10.25
C MET A 278 4.39 -1.88 9.41
N GLU A 279 3.08 -2.05 9.25
CA GLU A 279 2.44 -3.05 8.40
C GLU A 279 2.40 -2.64 6.91
N ALA A 280 2.66 -1.36 6.61
CA ALA A 280 2.55 -0.81 5.25
C ALA A 280 3.81 -1.12 4.41
N LEU A 281 4.09 -2.39 4.23
CA LEU A 281 5.08 -2.94 3.30
C LEU A 281 4.43 -4.11 2.57
N ASP A 282 4.25 -3.97 1.27
CA ASP A 282 3.64 -4.99 0.43
C ASP A 282 4.66 -5.56 -0.56
N VAL A 283 4.48 -6.83 -0.94
CA VAL A 283 5.20 -7.42 -2.07
C VAL A 283 4.76 -6.71 -3.35
N PHE A 284 5.70 -6.45 -4.23
CA PHE A 284 5.40 -5.82 -5.52
C PHE A 284 4.83 -6.88 -6.49
N HIS A 285 3.60 -6.67 -6.90
CA HIS A 285 2.91 -7.51 -7.90
C HIS A 285 2.68 -6.70 -9.18
N PRO A 286 3.42 -6.94 -10.26
CA PRO A 286 3.30 -6.21 -11.53
C PRO A 286 1.87 -6.16 -12.08
N ASP A 287 1.13 -7.26 -12.09
CA ASP A 287 -0.25 -7.32 -12.58
C ASP A 287 -1.19 -6.42 -11.79
N ARG A 288 -1.14 -6.51 -10.44
CA ARG A 288 -1.97 -5.68 -9.56
C ARG A 288 -1.63 -4.20 -9.71
N MET A 289 -0.36 -3.89 -9.99
CA MET A 289 0.08 -2.52 -10.23
C MET A 289 -0.42 -2.00 -11.58
N ALA A 290 -0.42 -2.84 -12.63
CA ALA A 290 -1.04 -2.53 -13.91
C ALA A 290 -2.55 -2.25 -13.77
N ASP A 291 -3.27 -3.08 -12.99
CA ASP A 291 -4.68 -2.85 -12.67
C ASP A 291 -4.92 -1.50 -11.98
N ARG A 292 -4.07 -1.14 -10.99
CA ARG A 292 -4.16 0.17 -10.31
C ARG A 292 -3.92 1.33 -11.27
N ILE A 293 -2.90 1.23 -12.12
CA ILE A 293 -2.56 2.25 -13.13
C ILE A 293 -3.71 2.44 -14.12
N LEU A 294 -4.42 1.39 -14.49
CA LEU A 294 -5.58 1.44 -15.39
C LEU A 294 -6.90 1.81 -14.69
N GLY A 295 -6.87 2.07 -13.39
CA GLY A 295 -8.06 2.40 -12.62
C GLY A 295 -9.05 1.24 -12.46
N MET A 296 -8.59 0.00 -12.66
CA MET A 296 -9.39 -1.22 -12.54
C MET A 296 -9.52 -1.69 -11.07
N GLY A 297 -8.79 -1.05 -10.16
CA GLY A 297 -8.72 -1.41 -8.75
C GLY A 297 -7.76 -2.57 -8.48
N ASP A 298 -7.68 -2.97 -7.22
CA ASP A 298 -6.85 -4.10 -6.79
C ASP A 298 -7.61 -4.92 -5.75
N ILE A 299 -8.59 -5.66 -6.25
CA ILE A 299 -9.48 -6.48 -5.40
C ILE A 299 -8.69 -7.54 -4.64
N VAL A 300 -7.65 -8.11 -5.24
CA VAL A 300 -6.87 -9.19 -4.61
C VAL A 300 -6.13 -8.66 -3.40
N SER A 301 -5.40 -7.55 -3.53
CA SER A 301 -4.74 -6.91 -2.37
C SER A 301 -5.74 -6.45 -1.30
N PHE A 302 -6.92 -5.97 -1.70
CA PHE A 302 -7.97 -5.61 -0.76
C PHE A 302 -8.45 -6.82 0.04
N VAL A 303 -8.73 -7.94 -0.62
CA VAL A 303 -9.18 -9.18 0.02
C VAL A 303 -8.06 -9.76 0.92
N GLU A 304 -6.81 -9.78 0.46
CA GLU A 304 -5.67 -10.23 1.26
C GLU A 304 -5.48 -9.40 2.54
N ARG A 305 -5.57 -8.06 2.44
CA ARG A 305 -5.52 -7.17 3.61
C ARG A 305 -6.71 -7.40 4.55
N ALA A 306 -7.91 -7.58 3.98
CA ALA A 306 -9.09 -7.89 4.77
C ALA A 306 -8.90 -9.22 5.52
N GLN A 307 -8.45 -10.28 4.85
CA GLN A 307 -8.22 -11.59 5.47
C GLN A 307 -7.14 -11.58 6.57
N GLN A 308 -6.05 -10.81 6.39
CA GLN A 308 -4.98 -10.68 7.40
C GLN A 308 -5.43 -9.99 8.69
N GLN A 309 -6.46 -9.16 8.61
CA GLN A 309 -6.98 -8.39 9.76
C GLN A 309 -8.25 -9.02 10.34
N PHE A 310 -8.82 -10.02 9.67
CA PHE A 310 -10.04 -10.68 10.10
C PHE A 310 -9.71 -11.83 11.07
N ASP A 311 -10.05 -11.62 12.34
CA ASP A 311 -10.12 -12.69 13.31
C ASP A 311 -11.42 -13.47 13.07
N GLU A 312 -11.30 -14.73 12.58
CA GLU A 312 -12.46 -15.58 12.29
C GLU A 312 -13.32 -15.83 13.54
N GLU A 313 -12.73 -15.89 14.71
CA GLU A 313 -13.47 -16.09 15.97
C GLU A 313 -14.29 -14.84 16.31
N GLU A 314 -13.68 -13.66 16.12
CA GLU A 314 -14.37 -12.39 16.35
C GLU A 314 -15.49 -12.16 15.33
N ALA A 315 -15.28 -12.54 14.06
CA ALA A 315 -16.31 -12.51 13.01
C ALA A 315 -17.50 -13.43 13.36
N LYS A 316 -17.26 -14.67 13.75
CA LYS A 316 -18.31 -15.63 14.18
C LYS A 316 -19.03 -15.16 15.44
N ARG A 317 -18.32 -14.52 16.36
CA ARG A 317 -18.91 -13.91 17.58
C ARG A 317 -19.83 -12.74 17.22
N LEU A 318 -19.38 -11.89 16.30
CA LEU A 318 -20.13 -10.73 15.82
C LEU A 318 -21.39 -11.16 15.06
N GLU A 319 -21.29 -12.15 14.18
CA GLU A 319 -22.42 -12.74 13.47
C GLU A 319 -23.49 -13.26 14.43
N LYS A 320 -23.09 -14.00 15.47
CA LYS A 320 -24.00 -14.47 16.54
C LYS A 320 -24.66 -13.33 17.31
N LYS A 321 -23.94 -12.22 17.55
CA LYS A 321 -24.48 -11.04 18.23
C LYS A 321 -25.48 -10.29 17.34
N ILE A 322 -25.18 -10.15 16.05
CA ILE A 322 -26.07 -9.52 15.07
C ILE A 322 -27.36 -10.34 14.93
N ALA A 323 -27.26 -11.66 14.77
CA ALA A 323 -28.42 -12.56 14.70
C ALA A 323 -29.32 -12.46 15.94
N LYS A 324 -28.71 -12.26 17.15
CA LYS A 324 -29.44 -12.09 18.41
C LYS A 324 -29.86 -10.63 18.70
N ASN A 325 -29.67 -9.70 17.76
CA ASN A 325 -29.92 -8.26 17.93
C ASN A 325 -29.19 -7.63 19.15
N LYS A 326 -27.99 -8.14 19.45
CA LYS A 326 -27.13 -7.72 20.58
C LYS A 326 -25.91 -6.92 20.15
N PHE A 327 -25.88 -6.40 18.92
CA PHE A 327 -24.82 -5.52 18.44
C PHE A 327 -24.84 -4.20 19.21
N ASP A 328 -23.73 -3.83 19.85
CA ASP A 328 -23.60 -2.69 20.73
C ASP A 328 -22.50 -1.70 20.30
N PHE A 329 -22.29 -0.60 21.04
CA PHE A 329 -21.23 0.38 20.72
C PHE A 329 -19.82 -0.14 20.92
N ASN A 330 -19.58 -1.19 21.73
CA ASN A 330 -18.26 -1.79 21.84
C ASN A 330 -17.95 -2.59 20.56
N ASP A 331 -18.93 -3.30 20.01
CA ASP A 331 -18.78 -4.00 18.75
C ASP A 331 -18.53 -3.01 17.60
N PHE A 332 -19.25 -1.89 17.60
CA PHE A 332 -19.06 -0.83 16.60
C PHE A 332 -17.68 -0.18 16.71
N LEU A 333 -17.19 0.09 17.93
CA LEU A 333 -15.83 0.60 18.15
C LEU A 333 -14.78 -0.39 17.67
N GLY A 334 -14.97 -1.70 17.96
CA GLY A 334 -14.11 -2.76 17.45
C GLY A 334 -14.00 -2.75 15.92
N GLN A 335 -15.15 -2.59 15.22
CA GLN A 335 -15.16 -2.48 13.75
C GLN A 335 -14.40 -1.25 13.25
N ILE A 336 -14.56 -0.09 13.88
CA ILE A 336 -13.78 1.12 13.53
C ILE A 336 -12.28 0.87 13.71
N GLN A 337 -11.89 0.24 14.82
CA GLN A 337 -10.49 -0.08 15.08
C GLN A 337 -9.91 -1.07 14.08
N GLN A 338 -10.69 -2.08 13.66
CA GLN A 338 -10.29 -3.01 12.58
C GLN A 338 -10.08 -2.27 11.26
N ILE A 339 -11.02 -1.40 10.86
CA ILE A 339 -10.87 -0.58 9.63
C ILE A 339 -9.61 0.29 9.71
N LYS A 340 -9.34 0.92 10.85
CA LYS A 340 -8.12 1.71 11.04
C LYS A 340 -6.83 0.88 10.94
N LYS A 341 -6.85 -0.36 11.39
CA LYS A 341 -5.70 -1.29 11.25
C LYS A 341 -5.43 -1.67 9.80
N MET A 342 -6.45 -1.75 8.94
CA MET A 342 -6.31 -2.09 7.53
C MET A 342 -5.55 -1.05 6.69
N GLY A 343 -5.30 0.14 7.22
CA GLY A 343 -4.58 1.22 6.53
C GLY A 343 -5.44 2.46 6.28
N ASN A 344 -4.99 3.32 5.35
CA ASN A 344 -5.73 4.52 4.97
C ASN A 344 -7.00 4.13 4.22
N ILE A 345 -8.14 4.70 4.63
CA ILE A 345 -9.46 4.38 4.04
C ILE A 345 -9.54 4.79 2.57
N LYS A 346 -8.87 5.90 2.19
CA LYS A 346 -8.79 6.34 0.77
C LYS A 346 -8.08 5.28 -0.08
N ASP A 347 -6.99 4.69 0.45
CA ASP A 347 -6.25 3.64 -0.26
C ASP A 347 -7.08 2.37 -0.41
N LEU A 348 -7.77 1.95 0.66
CA LEU A 348 -8.66 0.79 0.62
C LEU A 348 -9.81 0.99 -0.37
N ALA A 349 -10.41 2.17 -0.38
CA ALA A 349 -11.48 2.51 -1.31
C ALA A 349 -11.00 2.59 -2.77
N SER A 350 -9.74 3.01 -3.00
CA SER A 350 -9.14 3.04 -4.34
C SER A 350 -8.91 1.64 -4.93
N MET A 351 -8.80 0.62 -4.07
CA MET A 351 -8.65 -0.79 -4.50
C MET A 351 -9.96 -1.40 -5.03
N ILE A 352 -11.11 -0.77 -4.73
CA ILE A 352 -12.42 -1.26 -5.19
C ILE A 352 -12.80 -0.57 -6.50
N PRO A 353 -13.02 -1.32 -7.60
CA PRO A 353 -13.41 -0.74 -8.90
C PRO A 353 -14.65 0.14 -8.80
N GLY A 354 -14.56 1.37 -9.31
CA GLY A 354 -15.65 2.33 -9.34
C GLY A 354 -15.93 3.08 -8.03
N VAL A 355 -15.43 2.63 -6.88
CA VAL A 355 -15.61 3.29 -5.58
C VAL A 355 -14.56 4.38 -5.37
N GLY A 356 -13.32 4.17 -5.80
CA GLY A 356 -12.23 5.13 -5.68
C GLY A 356 -12.57 6.50 -6.26
N LYS A 357 -13.30 6.54 -7.39
CA LYS A 357 -13.77 7.80 -8.02
C LYS A 357 -14.87 8.51 -7.24
N ALA A 358 -15.77 7.75 -6.62
CA ALA A 358 -16.88 8.31 -5.84
C ALA A 358 -16.40 8.93 -4.50
N ILE A 359 -15.23 8.53 -4.03
CA ILE A 359 -14.67 8.96 -2.74
C ILE A 359 -13.51 9.97 -2.93
N LYS A 360 -13.03 10.17 -4.17
CA LYS A 360 -11.91 11.09 -4.47
C LYS A 360 -12.14 12.52 -3.95
N ASP A 361 -13.40 12.98 -4.02
CA ASP A 361 -13.81 14.32 -3.58
C ASP A 361 -14.29 14.36 -2.11
N VAL A 362 -14.28 13.22 -1.42
CA VAL A 362 -14.66 13.15 -0.01
C VAL A 362 -13.39 13.15 0.83
N ASP A 363 -13.23 14.18 1.61
CA ASP A 363 -12.11 14.28 2.55
C ASP A 363 -12.37 13.36 3.75
N ILE A 364 -12.07 12.06 3.56
CA ILE A 364 -12.08 11.06 4.63
C ILE A 364 -10.66 11.07 5.21
N ASP A 365 -10.42 11.96 6.15
CA ASP A 365 -9.20 11.95 6.94
C ASP A 365 -9.22 10.78 7.94
N ASP A 366 -8.06 10.25 8.32
CA ASP A 366 -7.92 9.31 9.44
C ASP A 366 -8.55 9.88 10.74
N ASP A 367 -8.70 11.20 10.79
CA ASP A 367 -9.38 11.94 11.86
C ASP A 367 -10.91 11.86 11.82
N ALA A 368 -11.51 11.41 10.72
CA ALA A 368 -12.98 11.32 10.59
C ALA A 368 -13.64 10.46 11.67
N PHE A 369 -12.92 9.48 12.19
CA PHE A 369 -13.40 8.62 13.27
C PHE A 369 -13.08 9.13 14.68
N LYS A 370 -12.18 10.11 14.83
CA LYS A 370 -11.81 10.62 16.17
C LYS A 370 -13.01 11.13 16.96
N GLY A 371 -13.89 11.88 16.32
CA GLY A 371 -15.12 12.38 16.96
C GLY A 371 -16.05 11.25 17.38
N ILE A 372 -16.20 10.21 16.55
CA ILE A 372 -17.04 9.04 16.85
C ILE A 372 -16.45 8.26 18.03
N GLU A 373 -15.14 8.00 18.01
CA GLU A 373 -14.43 7.33 19.10
C GLU A 373 -14.54 8.11 20.41
N ALA A 374 -14.32 9.43 20.37
CA ALA A 374 -14.44 10.29 21.57
C ALA A 374 -15.85 10.23 22.17
N ILE A 375 -16.90 10.23 21.36
CA ILE A 375 -18.28 10.06 21.82
C ILE A 375 -18.46 8.71 22.48
N ILE A 376 -18.01 7.61 21.86
CA ILE A 376 -18.17 6.26 22.41
C ILE A 376 -17.33 6.09 23.70
N TYR A 377 -16.10 6.60 23.75
CA TYR A 377 -15.26 6.56 24.94
C TYR A 377 -15.85 7.36 26.11
N SER A 378 -16.61 8.41 25.83
CA SER A 378 -17.30 9.21 26.85
C SER A 378 -18.58 8.54 27.37
N MET A 379 -19.02 7.43 26.78
CA MET A 379 -20.09 6.60 27.31
C MET A 379 -19.58 5.68 28.41
N THR A 380 -20.41 5.44 29.43
CA THR A 380 -20.14 4.40 30.44
C THR A 380 -20.25 3.00 29.81
N PRO A 381 -19.63 1.95 30.40
CA PRO A 381 -19.78 0.57 29.92
C PRO A 381 -21.24 0.13 29.74
N LYS A 382 -22.13 0.52 30.66
CA LYS A 382 -23.57 0.21 30.55
C LYS A 382 -24.26 0.93 29.39
N GLU A 383 -23.83 2.14 29.06
CA GLU A 383 -24.38 2.91 27.95
C GLU A 383 -23.90 2.38 26.59
N ARG A 384 -22.66 1.86 26.54
CA ARG A 384 -22.13 1.22 25.32
C ARG A 384 -22.84 -0.10 25.03
N THR A 385 -23.10 -0.91 26.06
CA THR A 385 -23.78 -2.20 25.89
C THR A 385 -25.28 -2.08 25.71
N ASN A 386 -25.89 -1.01 26.24
CA ASN A 386 -27.34 -0.79 26.13
C ASN A 386 -27.66 0.64 25.66
N PRO A 387 -27.61 0.90 24.34
CA PRO A 387 -27.87 2.23 23.78
C PRO A 387 -29.25 2.82 24.12
N GLU A 388 -30.22 1.97 24.46
CA GLU A 388 -31.60 2.38 24.75
C GLU A 388 -31.76 3.20 26.03
N ILE A 389 -30.76 3.15 26.95
CA ILE A 389 -30.77 3.96 28.15
C ILE A 389 -30.32 5.40 27.96
N LEU A 390 -29.88 5.79 26.74
CA LEU A 390 -29.35 7.11 26.42
C LEU A 390 -30.46 8.18 26.38
N ASN A 391 -30.79 8.73 27.53
CA ASN A 391 -31.68 9.89 27.65
C ASN A 391 -30.96 11.22 27.39
N GLN A 392 -31.71 12.34 27.39
CA GLN A 392 -31.21 13.67 27.05
C GLN A 392 -30.07 14.12 27.99
N SER A 393 -30.17 13.87 29.29
CA SER A 393 -29.14 14.25 30.27
C SER A 393 -27.83 13.48 30.04
N ARG A 394 -27.90 12.17 29.71
CA ARG A 394 -26.73 11.34 29.37
C ARG A 394 -26.07 11.81 28.10
N LYS A 395 -26.86 12.13 27.06
CA LYS A 395 -26.35 12.66 25.80
C LYS A 395 -25.62 14.01 25.96
N MET A 396 -26.13 14.89 26.83
CA MET A 396 -25.46 16.16 27.12
C MET A 396 -24.11 15.93 27.85
N ARG A 397 -24.10 15.00 28.85
CA ARG A 397 -22.85 14.62 29.53
C ARG A 397 -21.81 14.02 28.57
N ILE A 398 -22.25 13.12 27.65
CA ILE A 398 -21.40 12.51 26.64
C ILE A 398 -20.86 13.58 25.70
N ALA A 399 -21.68 14.50 25.21
CA ALA A 399 -21.26 15.60 24.35
C ALA A 399 -20.17 16.47 25.04
N LYS A 400 -20.38 16.82 26.31
CA LYS A 400 -19.38 17.56 27.07
C LYS A 400 -18.09 16.79 27.28
N GLY A 401 -18.17 15.49 27.56
CA GLY A 401 -17.01 14.63 27.81
C GLY A 401 -16.20 14.33 26.55
N SER A 402 -16.84 14.29 25.38
CA SER A 402 -16.20 14.04 24.10
C SER A 402 -15.69 15.30 23.39
N GLY A 403 -15.96 16.48 23.94
CA GLY A 403 -15.63 17.75 23.27
C GLY A 403 -16.47 18.01 22.00
N THR A 404 -17.59 17.29 21.81
CA THR A 404 -18.49 17.43 20.67
C THR A 404 -19.79 18.13 21.10
N ASN A 405 -20.70 18.32 20.15
CA ASN A 405 -22.00 18.89 20.43
C ASN A 405 -23.09 17.80 20.50
N ILE A 406 -24.25 18.16 21.09
CA ILE A 406 -25.36 17.22 21.27
C ILE A 406 -25.95 16.74 19.93
N GLN A 407 -25.82 17.54 18.87
CA GLN A 407 -26.30 17.19 17.54
C GLN A 407 -25.48 16.05 16.93
N GLU A 408 -24.15 16.06 17.13
CA GLU A 408 -23.25 14.99 16.71
C GLU A 408 -23.52 13.70 17.48
N VAL A 409 -23.72 13.77 18.79
CA VAL A 409 -24.12 12.59 19.58
C VAL A 409 -25.45 12.02 19.09
N ASN A 410 -26.45 12.84 18.82
CA ASN A 410 -27.75 12.40 18.29
C ASN A 410 -27.61 11.81 16.88
N ARG A 411 -26.75 12.40 16.02
CA ARG A 411 -26.45 11.89 14.67
C ARG A 411 -25.85 10.47 14.76
N LEU A 412 -24.82 10.30 15.62
CA LEU A 412 -24.17 9.01 15.81
C LEU A 412 -25.16 7.93 16.28
N ILE A 413 -25.99 8.23 17.28
CA ILE A 413 -26.99 7.28 17.78
C ILE A 413 -27.99 6.90 16.69
N LYS A 414 -28.47 7.87 15.91
CA LYS A 414 -29.39 7.63 14.80
C LYS A 414 -28.76 6.76 13.71
N GLN A 415 -27.51 7.03 13.34
CA GLN A 415 -26.77 6.23 12.35
C GLN A 415 -26.53 4.81 12.85
N PHE A 416 -26.16 4.66 14.13
CA PHE A 416 -25.99 3.36 14.77
C PHE A 416 -27.28 2.54 14.76
N ASP A 417 -28.42 3.15 15.08
CA ASP A 417 -29.73 2.45 15.03
C ASP A 417 -30.13 2.05 13.60
N GLN A 418 -29.85 2.88 12.61
CA GLN A 418 -30.08 2.55 11.20
C GLN A 418 -29.21 1.37 10.77
N MET A 419 -27.95 1.37 11.14
CA MET A 419 -27.00 0.28 10.85
C MET A 419 -27.46 -1.02 11.51
N ARG A 420 -27.88 -1.02 12.78
CA ARG A 420 -28.44 -2.19 13.48
C ARG A 420 -29.62 -2.77 12.73
N LYS A 421 -30.55 -1.91 12.26
CA LYS A 421 -31.72 -2.33 11.48
C LYS A 421 -31.31 -2.96 10.16
N MET A 422 -30.36 -2.38 9.45
CA MET A 422 -29.84 -2.90 8.19
C MET A 422 -29.16 -4.26 8.38
N MET A 423 -28.29 -4.41 9.38
CA MET A 423 -27.63 -5.68 9.70
C MET A 423 -28.63 -6.79 10.04
N LYS A 424 -29.70 -6.46 10.75
CA LYS A 424 -30.78 -7.41 11.06
C LYS A 424 -31.53 -7.87 9.80
N MET A 425 -31.70 -7.00 8.82
CA MET A 425 -32.35 -7.37 7.55
C MET A 425 -31.46 -8.29 6.70
N ILE A 426 -30.12 -8.12 6.78
CA ILE A 426 -29.17 -8.94 6.02
C ILE A 426 -28.99 -10.33 6.65
N SER A 427 -29.00 -10.43 7.98
CA SER A 427 -28.83 -11.70 8.71
C SER A 427 -30.07 -12.60 8.70
N GLY A 428 -31.25 -12.09 8.33
CA GLY A 428 -32.45 -12.87 8.08
C GLY A 428 -32.43 -13.47 6.68
N ASN A 429 -32.39 -14.79 6.57
CA ASN A 429 -32.21 -15.67 5.43
C ASN A 429 -33.09 -15.31 4.18
N ASN A 430 -32.82 -14.17 3.53
CA ASN A 430 -33.57 -13.72 2.35
C ASN A 430 -32.65 -13.02 1.32
N MET A 431 -31.81 -13.84 0.66
CA MET A 431 -30.97 -13.42 -0.48
C MET A 431 -31.79 -12.82 -1.64
N GLY A 432 -33.08 -13.10 -1.70
CA GLY A 432 -34.05 -12.54 -2.68
C GLY A 432 -34.35 -11.05 -2.46
N ASN A 433 -34.20 -10.51 -1.24
CA ASN A 433 -34.44 -9.09 -0.95
C ASN A 433 -33.21 -8.18 -1.19
N MET A 434 -32.03 -8.75 -1.28
CA MET A 434 -30.79 -7.98 -1.55
C MET A 434 -30.78 -7.41 -2.98
N MET A 435 -31.33 -8.14 -3.96
CA MET A 435 -31.44 -7.66 -5.34
C MET A 435 -32.51 -6.56 -5.50
N LYS A 436 -33.57 -6.59 -4.68
CA LYS A 436 -34.59 -5.51 -4.65
C LYS A 436 -34.09 -4.23 -3.97
N MET A 437 -33.19 -4.33 -2.96
CA MET A 437 -32.60 -3.16 -2.30
C MET A 437 -31.55 -2.47 -3.15
N ALA A 438 -30.74 -3.20 -3.93
CA ALA A 438 -29.80 -2.59 -4.89
C ALA A 438 -30.56 -1.73 -5.93
N GLY A 439 -31.74 -2.18 -6.36
CA GLY A 439 -32.66 -1.41 -7.22
C GLY A 439 -33.32 -0.19 -6.53
N MET A 440 -33.49 -0.23 -5.21
CA MET A 440 -34.05 0.90 -4.43
C MET A 440 -33.01 1.95 -4.10
N MET A 441 -31.75 1.59 -3.84
CA MET A 441 -30.65 2.55 -3.65
C MET A 441 -30.37 3.39 -4.91
N GLY A 442 -30.58 2.82 -6.10
CA GLY A 442 -30.49 3.57 -7.37
C GLY A 442 -31.61 4.62 -7.55
N LYS A 443 -32.73 4.50 -6.87
CA LYS A 443 -33.87 5.44 -6.94
C LYS A 443 -33.88 6.52 -5.84
N MET A 444 -33.02 6.44 -4.81
CA MET A 444 -32.95 7.43 -3.72
C MET A 444 -32.06 8.64 -4.00
N LYS A 445 -31.59 8.82 -5.24
CA LYS A 445 -30.79 9.98 -5.68
C LYS A 445 -31.55 11.33 -5.71
N GLY A 446 -32.76 11.39 -5.15
CA GLY A 446 -33.62 12.59 -5.22
C GLY A 446 -34.28 13.05 -3.92
N MET A 447 -33.89 12.58 -2.74
CA MET A 447 -34.50 13.05 -1.48
C MET A 447 -33.68 14.17 -0.84
N PRO A 448 -34.28 15.35 -0.51
CA PRO A 448 -33.62 16.43 0.20
C PRO A 448 -33.41 16.01 1.66
N GLY A 449 -32.17 15.97 2.10
CA GLY A 449 -31.80 15.68 3.51
C GLY A 449 -30.71 14.65 3.76
N MET A 450 -30.11 14.05 2.72
CA MET A 450 -28.86 13.30 2.89
C MET A 450 -27.66 14.24 2.86
N PRO A 451 -26.69 14.13 3.79
CA PRO A 451 -25.43 14.83 3.63
C PRO A 451 -24.78 14.34 2.35
N LYS A 452 -24.34 15.27 1.52
CA LYS A 452 -23.43 14.98 0.42
C LYS A 452 -22.14 14.44 1.05
N PHE A 453 -21.92 13.16 0.95
CA PHE A 453 -20.63 12.54 1.15
C PHE A 453 -19.83 12.68 -0.11
#